data_7a1834d680f5a929d2e27d186442f5c1
#
_entry.id   7a1834d680f5a929d2e27d186442f5c1
#
_cell.length_a   1.000
_cell.length_b   1.000
_cell.length_c   1.000
_cell.angle_alpha   90.00
_cell.angle_beta   90.00
_cell.angle_gamma   90.00
#
_symmetry.space_group_name_H-M   'P 1'
#
loop_
_entity.id
_entity.type
_entity.pdbx_description
1 polymer ?
#
loop_
_entity_poly.entity_id
_entity_poly.type
_entity_poly.pdbx_seq_one_letter_code
_entity_poly.pdbx_strand_id
1 'polypeptide(L)'
;MDYYGKLPIVLLSEIACSRDDTYRCRIASYVLGRIGKALSVEEIARDCFVSKSAVSRFCREIGLEDFGELKELQAQAGKTFERIGTAPEQRTRNVQFARLAASAMEQAASSLDEAALRDLVQDIHQAERIACFGLLKAETAAINLQSDLTMLGKNTLTKVSYRDQMDFLSRSLASDLILIFSYRGIYFEYDLPPEIRNGHGKIWIITGNAGVREKLPRWIRQYGVLHFDSSLDFASHPYQLLTVSSIIAQEVAISGNAV
;
A
#
# COMPACT_ATOMS: atom_id res chain seq x y z
N MET A 1 -1.50 -13.74 -12.92
CA MET A 1 -0.85 -14.49 -11.81
C MET A 1 -0.61 -13.49 -10.67
N ASP A 2 -1.24 -13.68 -9.53
CA ASP A 2 -1.07 -12.75 -8.40
C ASP A 2 0.19 -13.11 -7.61
N TYR A 3 1.26 -12.39 -7.85
CA TYR A 3 2.55 -12.63 -7.19
C TYR A 3 2.54 -12.30 -5.69
N TYR A 4 1.66 -11.41 -5.26
CA TYR A 4 1.38 -11.11 -3.87
C TYR A 4 -0.13 -10.93 -3.72
N GLY A 5 -0.79 -11.98 -3.26
CA GLY A 5 -2.16 -11.84 -2.78
C GLY A 5 -2.22 -10.94 -1.54
N LYS A 6 -3.41 -10.59 -1.16
CA LYS A 6 -3.76 -9.80 0.02
C LYS A 6 -3.00 -10.22 1.28
N LEU A 7 -3.03 -11.50 1.60
CA LEU A 7 -2.55 -12.03 2.86
C LEU A 7 -1.06 -11.76 3.15
N PRO A 8 -0.10 -12.04 2.25
CA PRO A 8 1.31 -11.73 2.51
C PRO A 8 1.58 -10.26 2.79
N ILE A 9 0.84 -9.36 2.15
CA ILE A 9 0.98 -7.91 2.32
C ILE A 9 0.58 -7.51 3.74
N VAL A 10 -0.57 -7.97 4.21
CA VAL A 10 -1.06 -7.66 5.56
C VAL A 10 -0.17 -8.29 6.63
N LEU A 11 0.26 -9.55 6.45
CA LEU A 11 1.17 -10.21 7.39
C LEU A 11 2.52 -9.50 7.51
N LEU A 12 3.11 -9.08 6.40
CA LEU A 12 4.36 -8.31 6.40
C LEU A 12 4.18 -6.93 7.06
N SER A 13 3.06 -6.26 6.84
CA SER A 13 2.72 -5.01 7.50
C SER A 13 2.61 -5.19 9.03
N GLU A 14 1.97 -6.26 9.50
CA GLU A 14 1.90 -6.57 10.93
C GLU A 14 3.27 -6.86 11.54
N ILE A 15 4.15 -7.57 10.83
CA ILE A 15 5.53 -7.83 11.27
C ILE A 15 6.31 -6.51 11.37
N ALA A 16 6.19 -5.63 10.37
CA ALA A 16 6.93 -4.38 10.34
C ALA A 16 6.52 -3.38 11.44
N CYS A 17 5.25 -3.44 11.91
CA CYS A 17 4.72 -2.50 12.90
C CYS A 17 4.81 -2.99 14.33
N SER A 18 4.89 -4.29 14.52
CA SER A 18 4.89 -4.90 15.83
C SER A 18 6.28 -4.84 16.47
N ARG A 19 6.33 -4.65 17.79
CA ARG A 19 7.54 -5.00 18.54
C ARG A 19 7.77 -6.50 18.39
N ASP A 20 9.04 -6.92 18.27
CA ASP A 20 9.47 -8.26 17.87
C ASP A 20 8.83 -9.43 18.64
N ASP A 21 8.29 -9.21 19.82
CA ASP A 21 7.72 -10.26 20.69
C ASP A 21 6.20 -10.19 20.89
N THR A 22 5.46 -9.49 20.05
CA THR A 22 4.01 -9.50 20.17
C THR A 22 3.43 -10.82 19.62
N TYR A 23 2.30 -11.28 20.21
CA TYR A 23 1.58 -12.45 19.69
C TYR A 23 1.21 -12.29 18.21
N ARG A 24 0.95 -11.06 17.75
CA ARG A 24 0.60 -10.74 16.37
C ARG A 24 1.78 -10.95 15.43
N CYS A 25 2.96 -10.45 15.79
CA CYS A 25 4.19 -10.66 15.04
C CYS A 25 4.52 -12.17 14.93
N ARG A 26 4.40 -12.93 16.03
CA ARG A 26 4.63 -14.37 16.02
C ARG A 26 3.66 -15.12 15.12
N ILE A 27 2.35 -14.83 15.17
CA ILE A 27 1.35 -15.46 14.30
C ILE A 27 1.60 -15.06 12.84
N ALA A 28 1.81 -13.78 12.55
CA ALA A 28 2.07 -13.31 11.20
C ALA A 28 3.31 -13.96 10.58
N SER A 29 4.41 -14.03 11.31
CA SER A 29 5.65 -14.69 10.89
C SER A 29 5.48 -16.19 10.66
N TYR A 30 4.73 -16.85 11.54
CA TYR A 30 4.43 -18.28 11.42
C TYR A 30 3.64 -18.59 10.15
N VAL A 31 2.56 -17.84 9.90
CA VAL A 31 1.71 -18.01 8.72
C VAL A 31 2.48 -17.69 7.44
N LEU A 32 3.22 -16.57 7.44
CA LEU A 32 4.05 -16.16 6.29
C LEU A 32 5.12 -17.22 5.95
N GLY A 33 5.73 -17.84 6.97
CA GLY A 33 6.70 -18.90 6.79
C GLY A 33 6.13 -20.19 6.16
N ARG A 34 4.79 -20.34 6.20
CA ARG A 34 4.08 -21.54 5.74
C ARG A 34 3.15 -21.29 4.54
N ILE A 35 3.31 -20.21 3.83
CA ILE A 35 2.51 -19.95 2.62
C ILE A 35 2.56 -21.16 1.67
N GLY A 36 1.39 -21.60 1.19
CA GLY A 36 1.22 -22.78 0.35
C GLY A 36 1.23 -24.13 1.12
N LYS A 37 1.29 -24.12 2.46
CA LYS A 37 1.21 -25.33 3.29
C LYS A 37 -0.08 -25.34 4.08
N ALA A 38 -0.58 -26.51 4.45
CA ALA A 38 -1.75 -26.62 5.32
C ALA A 38 -1.50 -25.93 6.67
N LEU A 39 -2.50 -25.21 7.17
CA LEU A 39 -2.49 -24.55 8.48
C LEU A 39 -3.54 -25.18 9.40
N SER A 40 -3.18 -25.28 10.68
CA SER A 40 -4.07 -25.69 11.77
C SER A 40 -4.03 -24.63 12.87
N VAL A 41 -5.20 -24.30 13.43
CA VAL A 41 -5.28 -23.36 14.55
C VAL A 41 -4.57 -23.91 15.79
N GLU A 42 -4.56 -25.25 15.96
CA GLU A 42 -3.85 -25.95 17.03
C GLU A 42 -2.34 -25.77 16.93
N GLU A 43 -1.80 -25.93 15.72
CA GLU A 43 -0.36 -25.78 15.46
C GLU A 43 0.08 -24.32 15.66
N ILE A 44 -0.68 -23.36 15.14
CA ILE A 44 -0.39 -21.95 15.36
C ILE A 44 -0.41 -21.60 16.85
N ALA A 45 -1.45 -22.04 17.56
CA ALA A 45 -1.59 -21.77 18.99
C ALA A 45 -0.40 -22.34 19.80
N ARG A 46 -0.02 -23.59 19.51
CA ARG A 46 1.12 -24.26 20.15
C ARG A 46 2.45 -23.60 19.82
N ASP A 47 2.75 -23.42 18.53
CA ASP A 47 4.06 -22.99 18.06
C ASP A 47 4.31 -21.49 18.26
N CYS A 48 3.24 -20.69 18.31
CA CYS A 48 3.30 -19.26 18.64
C CYS A 48 3.10 -18.96 20.14
N PHE A 49 2.89 -19.99 20.99
CA PHE A 49 2.63 -19.83 22.42
C PHE A 49 1.45 -18.90 22.72
N VAL A 50 0.32 -19.11 22.04
CA VAL A 50 -0.90 -18.34 22.18
C VAL A 50 -2.13 -19.24 22.34
N SER A 51 -3.25 -18.67 22.80
CA SER A 51 -4.52 -19.41 22.82
C SER A 51 -5.15 -19.48 21.43
N LYS A 52 -6.00 -20.48 21.16
CA LYS A 52 -6.80 -20.55 19.93
C LYS A 52 -7.66 -19.29 19.72
N SER A 53 -8.20 -18.74 20.83
CA SER A 53 -8.95 -17.49 20.79
C SER A 53 -8.10 -16.28 20.37
N ALA A 54 -6.80 -16.28 20.69
CA ALA A 54 -5.88 -15.25 20.22
C ALA A 54 -5.63 -15.36 18.71
N VAL A 55 -5.59 -16.57 18.15
CA VAL A 55 -5.50 -16.76 16.67
C VAL A 55 -6.76 -16.24 15.98
N SER A 56 -7.95 -16.57 16.49
CA SER A 56 -9.21 -16.07 15.93
C SER A 56 -9.33 -14.53 16.05
N ARG A 57 -8.86 -13.96 17.15
CA ARG A 57 -8.79 -12.51 17.32
C ARG A 57 -7.82 -11.86 16.33
N PHE A 58 -6.64 -12.47 16.13
CA PHE A 58 -5.67 -12.02 15.14
C PHE A 58 -6.27 -11.96 13.73
N CYS A 59 -6.99 -13.00 13.29
CA CYS A 59 -7.65 -13.00 11.97
C CYS A 59 -8.56 -11.76 11.81
N ARG A 60 -9.41 -11.49 12.79
CA ARG A 60 -10.30 -10.30 12.77
C ARG A 60 -9.53 -8.98 12.81
N GLU A 61 -8.45 -8.90 13.59
CA GLU A 61 -7.61 -7.72 13.69
C GLU A 61 -6.89 -7.36 12.38
N ILE A 62 -6.61 -8.36 11.54
CA ILE A 62 -6.04 -8.14 10.20
C ILE A 62 -7.09 -8.05 9.09
N GLY A 63 -8.38 -7.93 9.44
CA GLY A 63 -9.48 -7.73 8.51
C GLY A 63 -10.01 -9.00 7.86
N LEU A 64 -9.84 -10.17 8.48
CA LEU A 64 -10.44 -11.43 8.07
C LEU A 64 -11.65 -11.77 8.94
N GLU A 65 -12.63 -12.48 8.37
CA GLU A 65 -13.80 -12.95 9.13
C GLU A 65 -13.38 -13.95 10.21
N ASP A 66 -12.60 -14.96 9.81
CA ASP A 66 -12.18 -16.03 10.71
C ASP A 66 -10.89 -16.75 10.26
N PHE A 67 -10.58 -17.86 10.90
CA PHE A 67 -9.46 -18.73 10.55
C PHE A 67 -9.68 -19.51 9.25
N GLY A 68 -10.92 -19.76 8.85
CA GLY A 68 -11.26 -20.43 7.59
C GLY A 68 -10.80 -19.59 6.41
N GLU A 69 -11.12 -18.29 6.41
CA GLU A 69 -10.68 -17.34 5.40
C GLU A 69 -9.16 -17.20 5.36
N LEU A 70 -8.50 -17.14 6.52
CA LEU A 70 -7.03 -17.15 6.60
C LEU A 70 -6.44 -18.36 5.87
N LYS A 71 -7.01 -19.54 6.07
CA LYS A 71 -6.56 -20.80 5.49
C LYS A 71 -6.75 -20.83 3.97
N GLU A 72 -7.87 -20.31 3.47
CA GLU A 72 -8.16 -20.21 2.03
C GLU A 72 -7.20 -19.25 1.34
N LEU A 73 -7.04 -18.05 1.86
CA LEU A 73 -6.13 -17.05 1.31
C LEU A 73 -4.67 -17.53 1.33
N GLN A 74 -4.29 -18.24 2.39
CA GLN A 74 -2.94 -18.81 2.53
C GLN A 74 -2.69 -19.92 1.50
N ALA A 75 -3.68 -20.77 1.20
CA ALA A 75 -3.57 -21.80 0.18
C ALA A 75 -3.44 -21.21 -1.25
N GLN A 76 -4.04 -20.05 -1.49
CA GLN A 76 -3.97 -19.35 -2.77
C GLN A 76 -2.74 -18.46 -2.93
N ALA A 77 -2.09 -18.10 -1.82
CA ALA A 77 -0.95 -17.20 -1.83
C ALA A 77 0.29 -17.85 -2.44
N GLY A 78 0.90 -17.19 -3.42
CA GLY A 78 2.15 -17.61 -4.06
C GLY A 78 3.36 -16.82 -3.54
N LYS A 79 4.53 -17.45 -3.55
CA LYS A 79 5.83 -16.79 -3.32
C LYS A 79 6.65 -16.88 -4.61
N THR A 80 6.51 -15.92 -5.49
CA THR A 80 7.33 -15.88 -6.72
C THR A 80 8.08 -14.56 -6.77
N PHE A 81 9.40 -14.63 -6.85
CA PHE A 81 10.24 -13.47 -7.11
C PHE A 81 10.53 -13.39 -8.61
N GLU A 82 10.19 -12.27 -9.23
CA GLU A 82 10.49 -12.01 -10.63
C GLU A 82 11.98 -11.72 -10.80
N ARG A 83 12.64 -12.51 -11.62
CA ARG A 83 14.05 -12.32 -11.96
C ARG A 83 14.15 -11.49 -13.23
N ILE A 84 14.83 -10.36 -13.15
CA ILE A 84 15.11 -9.48 -14.29
C ILE A 84 16.54 -9.71 -14.75
N GLY A 85 16.67 -9.89 -16.06
CA GLY A 85 17.98 -10.09 -16.70
C GLY A 85 18.43 -11.54 -16.71
N THR A 86 18.68 -12.04 -17.92
CA THR A 86 19.14 -13.41 -18.20
C THR A 86 20.59 -13.48 -18.66
N ALA A 87 21.26 -12.33 -18.80
CA ALA A 87 22.65 -12.29 -19.23
C ALA A 87 23.57 -13.04 -18.25
N PRO A 88 24.56 -13.80 -18.75
CA PRO A 88 25.44 -14.58 -17.89
C PRO A 88 26.31 -13.70 -16.98
N GLU A 89 26.72 -12.52 -17.44
CA GLU A 89 27.56 -11.60 -16.70
C GLU A 89 26.77 -10.73 -15.69
N GLN A 90 27.21 -10.70 -14.44
CA GLN A 90 26.56 -9.93 -13.39
C GLN A 90 26.46 -8.44 -13.71
N ARG A 91 27.54 -7.83 -14.22
CA ARG A 91 27.53 -6.40 -14.58
C ARG A 91 26.46 -6.07 -15.61
N THR A 92 26.31 -6.92 -16.60
CA THR A 92 25.30 -6.77 -17.66
C THR A 92 23.88 -6.87 -17.09
N ARG A 93 23.62 -7.84 -16.19
CA ARG A 93 22.33 -7.94 -15.49
C ARG A 93 22.00 -6.71 -14.67
N ASN A 94 22.98 -6.17 -13.92
CA ASN A 94 22.79 -4.97 -13.12
C ASN A 94 22.40 -3.76 -13.99
N VAL A 95 23.06 -3.57 -15.11
CA VAL A 95 22.74 -2.48 -16.06
C VAL A 95 21.39 -2.71 -16.74
N GLN A 96 21.02 -3.94 -17.09
CA GLN A 96 19.71 -4.26 -17.64
C GLN A 96 18.60 -3.89 -16.63
N PHE A 97 18.74 -4.28 -15.36
CA PHE A 97 17.79 -3.91 -14.32
C PHE A 97 17.66 -2.39 -14.16
N ALA A 98 18.79 -1.67 -14.09
CA ALA A 98 18.77 -0.21 -13.94
C ALA A 98 18.08 0.48 -15.14
N ARG A 99 18.30 0.01 -16.36
CA ARG A 99 17.64 0.53 -17.57
C ARG A 99 16.16 0.26 -17.56
N LEU A 100 15.74 -0.94 -17.16
CA LEU A 100 14.34 -1.29 -17.02
C LEU A 100 13.62 -0.38 -16.02
N ALA A 101 14.21 -0.17 -14.84
CA ALA A 101 13.68 0.72 -13.84
C ALA A 101 13.60 2.17 -14.34
N ALA A 102 14.64 2.67 -15.02
CA ALA A 102 14.66 4.00 -15.58
C ALA A 102 13.56 4.20 -16.65
N SER A 103 13.39 3.24 -17.56
CA SER A 103 12.33 3.27 -18.57
C SER A 103 10.93 3.25 -17.94
N ALA A 104 10.73 2.48 -16.89
CA ALA A 104 9.47 2.46 -16.16
C ALA A 104 9.17 3.80 -15.44
N MET A 105 10.20 4.44 -14.87
CA MET A 105 10.08 5.77 -14.27
C MET A 105 9.68 6.83 -15.31
N GLU A 106 10.32 6.82 -16.47
CA GLU A 106 10.02 7.71 -17.60
C GLU A 106 8.60 7.48 -18.12
N GLN A 107 8.18 6.22 -18.25
CA GLN A 107 6.81 5.85 -18.63
C GLN A 107 5.78 6.41 -17.62
N ALA A 108 6.00 6.24 -16.33
CA ALA A 108 5.09 6.77 -15.31
C ALA A 108 5.00 8.29 -15.35
N ALA A 109 6.13 8.98 -15.54
CA ALA A 109 6.17 10.44 -15.62
C ALA A 109 5.44 10.98 -16.86
N SER A 110 5.66 10.36 -18.03
CA SER A 110 5.10 10.81 -19.32
C SER A 110 3.62 10.49 -19.50
N SER A 111 3.11 9.48 -18.79
CA SER A 111 1.70 9.05 -18.86
C SER A 111 0.83 9.57 -17.70
N LEU A 112 1.40 10.36 -16.80
CA LEU A 112 0.68 10.87 -15.64
C LEU A 112 -0.48 11.78 -16.07
N ASP A 113 -1.66 11.57 -15.49
CA ASP A 113 -2.83 12.43 -15.74
C ASP A 113 -2.60 13.84 -15.16
N GLU A 114 -2.25 14.77 -16.04
CA GLU A 114 -1.92 16.14 -15.67
C GLU A 114 -3.11 16.91 -15.05
N ALA A 115 -4.33 16.63 -15.47
CA ALA A 115 -5.51 17.28 -14.91
C ALA A 115 -5.74 16.80 -13.48
N ALA A 116 -5.69 15.49 -13.26
CA ALA A 116 -5.78 14.90 -11.93
C ALA A 116 -4.62 15.35 -11.03
N LEU A 117 -3.41 15.51 -11.57
CA LEU A 117 -2.26 16.02 -10.80
C LEU A 117 -2.51 17.46 -10.32
N ARG A 118 -3.01 18.35 -11.18
CA ARG A 118 -3.36 19.73 -10.79
C ARG A 118 -4.42 19.76 -9.69
N ASP A 119 -5.47 18.95 -9.83
CA ASP A 119 -6.54 18.85 -8.81
C ASP A 119 -6.01 18.32 -7.48
N LEU A 120 -5.14 17.33 -7.51
CA LEU A 120 -4.48 16.78 -6.32
C LEU A 120 -3.61 17.84 -5.62
N VAL A 121 -2.82 18.58 -6.39
CA VAL A 121 -1.96 19.65 -5.85
C VAL A 121 -2.81 20.74 -5.18
N GLN A 122 -3.93 21.13 -5.79
CA GLN A 122 -4.87 22.07 -5.18
C GLN A 122 -5.45 21.53 -3.87
N ASP A 123 -5.86 20.25 -3.81
CA ASP A 123 -6.34 19.62 -2.59
C ASP A 123 -5.25 19.58 -1.50
N ILE A 124 -4.00 19.31 -1.87
CA ILE A 124 -2.85 19.35 -0.94
C ILE A 124 -2.66 20.76 -0.34
N HIS A 125 -2.85 21.80 -1.13
CA HIS A 125 -2.75 23.16 -0.62
C HIS A 125 -3.86 23.53 0.36
N GLN A 126 -5.07 23.02 0.16
CA GLN A 126 -6.27 23.33 0.95
C GLN A 126 -6.40 22.48 2.21
N ALA A 127 -5.76 21.31 2.26
CA ALA A 127 -5.91 20.39 3.36
C ALA A 127 -5.27 20.90 4.65
N GLU A 128 -5.96 20.73 5.78
CA GLU A 128 -5.43 21.02 7.12
C GLU A 128 -4.46 19.94 7.59
N ARG A 129 -4.73 18.69 7.20
CA ARG A 129 -3.91 17.52 7.56
C ARG A 129 -3.91 16.52 6.41
N ILE A 130 -2.73 15.99 6.09
CA ILE A 130 -2.51 15.07 4.98
C ILE A 130 -1.99 13.74 5.51
N ALA A 131 -2.71 12.67 5.21
CA ALA A 131 -2.28 11.31 5.53
C ALA A 131 -1.74 10.64 4.25
N CYS A 132 -0.49 10.18 4.28
CA CYS A 132 0.12 9.45 3.17
C CYS A 132 0.19 7.96 3.53
N PHE A 133 -0.54 7.12 2.81
CA PHE A 133 -0.70 5.70 3.08
C PHE A 133 -0.28 4.83 1.90
N GLY A 134 0.16 3.65 2.21
CA GLY A 134 0.51 2.59 1.29
C GLY A 134 0.88 1.34 2.08
N LEU A 135 1.07 0.23 1.40
CA LEU A 135 1.48 -1.01 2.04
C LEU A 135 2.75 -1.55 1.38
N LEU A 136 3.72 -1.96 2.19
CA LEU A 136 5.01 -2.52 1.77
C LEU A 136 5.76 -1.61 0.79
N LYS A 137 5.93 -2.06 -0.46
CA LYS A 137 6.64 -1.28 -1.49
C LYS A 137 5.95 0.06 -1.80
N ALA A 138 4.62 0.13 -1.70
CA ALA A 138 3.88 1.36 -1.88
C ALA A 138 4.01 2.31 -0.67
N GLU A 139 4.26 1.77 0.52
CA GLU A 139 4.54 2.55 1.72
C GLU A 139 5.81 3.41 1.57
N THR A 140 6.83 2.89 0.86
CA THR A 140 8.04 3.66 0.58
C THR A 140 7.73 4.98 -0.15
N ALA A 141 6.84 4.95 -1.13
CA ALA A 141 6.40 6.15 -1.85
C ALA A 141 5.56 7.09 -0.96
N ALA A 142 4.72 6.52 -0.08
CA ALA A 142 3.94 7.30 0.88
C ALA A 142 4.84 8.02 1.90
N ILE A 143 5.86 7.36 2.43
CA ILE A 143 6.83 7.94 3.36
C ILE A 143 7.66 9.01 2.65
N ASN A 144 8.09 8.77 1.40
CA ASN A 144 8.81 9.76 0.61
C ASN A 144 7.96 11.04 0.45
N LEU A 145 6.71 10.92 0.02
CA LEU A 145 5.83 12.08 -0.14
C LEU A 145 5.57 12.79 1.19
N GLN A 146 5.34 12.04 2.28
CA GLN A 146 5.18 12.60 3.61
C GLN A 146 6.38 13.46 4.00
N SER A 147 7.59 12.94 3.79
CA SER A 147 8.83 13.66 4.09
C SER A 147 8.92 14.98 3.30
N ASP A 148 8.70 14.90 1.99
CA ASP A 148 8.80 16.07 1.10
C ASP A 148 7.75 17.13 1.44
N LEU A 149 6.50 16.72 1.63
CA LEU A 149 5.42 17.65 2.02
C LEU A 149 5.64 18.27 3.41
N THR A 150 6.23 17.52 4.35
CA THR A 150 6.62 18.09 5.65
C THR A 150 7.67 19.17 5.48
N MET A 151 8.67 18.98 4.61
CA MET A 151 9.67 20.00 4.29
C MET A 151 9.06 21.23 3.60
N LEU A 152 7.95 21.05 2.88
CA LEU A 152 7.15 22.13 2.30
C LEU A 152 6.17 22.79 3.30
N GLY A 153 6.29 22.48 4.59
CA GLY A 153 5.49 23.08 5.65
C GLY A 153 4.07 22.53 5.80
N LYS A 154 3.75 21.41 5.16
CA LYS A 154 2.43 20.78 5.29
C LYS A 154 2.35 19.91 6.56
N ASN A 155 1.17 19.88 7.18
CA ASN A 155 0.89 19.00 8.32
C ASN A 155 0.59 17.58 7.82
N THR A 156 1.58 16.70 7.92
CA THR A 156 1.52 15.36 7.32
C THR A 156 1.71 14.25 8.35
N LEU A 157 1.17 13.08 8.04
CA LEU A 157 1.38 11.86 8.80
C LEU A 157 1.38 10.63 7.91
N THR A 158 1.97 9.54 8.40
CA THR A 158 1.82 8.20 7.84
C THR A 158 1.53 7.16 8.92
N LYS A 159 1.06 6.00 8.53
CA LYS A 159 0.89 4.82 9.37
C LYS A 159 1.40 3.60 8.59
N VAL A 160 2.23 2.78 9.23
CA VAL A 160 2.81 1.58 8.62
C VAL A 160 1.81 0.43 8.62
N SER A 161 1.10 0.24 9.73
CA SER A 161 0.13 -0.85 9.88
C SER A 161 -1.14 -0.58 9.07
N TYR A 162 -1.60 -1.59 8.31
CA TYR A 162 -2.89 -1.53 7.63
C TYR A 162 -4.02 -1.20 8.60
N ARG A 163 -4.02 -1.81 9.77
CA ARG A 163 -5.01 -1.52 10.83
C ARG A 163 -5.02 -0.06 11.24
N ASP A 164 -3.83 0.54 11.49
CA ASP A 164 -3.76 1.94 11.91
C ASP A 164 -4.15 2.90 10.78
N GLN A 165 -3.90 2.51 9.53
CA GLN A 165 -4.41 3.22 8.37
C GLN A 165 -5.94 3.16 8.32
N MET A 166 -6.54 2.00 8.58
CA MET A 166 -8.00 1.83 8.63
C MET A 166 -8.63 2.58 9.80
N ASP A 167 -8.01 2.55 10.98
CA ASP A 167 -8.47 3.33 12.14
C ASP A 167 -8.46 4.84 11.83
N PHE A 168 -7.42 5.33 11.18
CA PHE A 168 -7.38 6.72 10.73
C PHE A 168 -8.49 7.04 9.72
N LEU A 169 -8.66 6.19 8.70
CA LEU A 169 -9.72 6.36 7.69
C LEU A 169 -11.09 6.46 8.35
N SER A 170 -11.39 5.63 9.34
CA SER A 170 -12.68 5.59 10.04
C SER A 170 -12.98 6.86 10.85
N ARG A 171 -11.94 7.59 11.26
CA ARG A 171 -12.02 8.80 12.10
C ARG A 171 -11.64 10.06 11.36
N SER A 172 -11.39 9.98 10.06
CA SER A 172 -10.99 11.13 9.25
C SER A 172 -12.06 12.20 9.20
N LEU A 173 -11.63 13.45 9.24
CA LEU A 173 -12.49 14.63 9.18
C LEU A 173 -12.61 15.13 7.73
N ALA A 174 -13.61 15.97 7.46
CA ALA A 174 -13.79 16.54 6.12
C ALA A 174 -12.62 17.44 5.67
N SER A 175 -11.83 17.95 6.62
CA SER A 175 -10.60 18.72 6.36
C SER A 175 -9.35 17.85 6.13
N ASP A 176 -9.45 16.53 6.30
CA ASP A 176 -8.35 15.60 6.05
C ASP A 176 -8.27 15.24 4.57
N LEU A 177 -7.05 15.20 4.05
CA LEU A 177 -6.72 14.63 2.76
C LEU A 177 -5.95 13.32 2.96
N ILE A 178 -6.37 12.26 2.26
CA ILE A 178 -5.79 10.94 2.40
C ILE A 178 -5.24 10.49 1.05
N LEU A 179 -3.93 10.34 0.96
CA LEU A 179 -3.22 9.95 -0.25
C LEU A 179 -2.83 8.49 -0.14
N ILE A 180 -3.41 7.62 -0.97
CA ILE A 180 -3.20 6.16 -0.92
C ILE A 180 -2.42 5.73 -2.14
N PHE A 181 -1.19 5.26 -1.93
CA PHE A 181 -0.39 4.62 -2.94
C PHE A 181 -0.78 3.14 -3.05
N SER A 182 -1.35 2.75 -4.17
CA SER A 182 -1.77 1.37 -4.42
C SER A 182 -1.57 1.01 -5.89
N TYR A 183 -0.39 0.50 -6.24
CA TYR A 183 0.00 0.26 -7.61
C TYR A 183 -1.07 -0.48 -8.44
N ARG A 184 -1.63 -1.57 -7.90
CA ARG A 184 -2.67 -2.39 -8.54
C ARG A 184 -4.10 -1.98 -8.20
N GLY A 185 -4.28 -0.97 -7.36
CA GLY A 185 -5.59 -0.53 -6.89
C GLY A 185 -6.28 -1.49 -5.91
N ILE A 186 -5.53 -2.42 -5.30
CA ILE A 186 -6.08 -3.48 -4.43
C ILE A 186 -6.24 -3.05 -2.97
N TYR A 187 -5.91 -1.83 -2.61
CA TYR A 187 -5.93 -1.36 -1.23
C TYR A 187 -7.32 -1.52 -0.58
N PHE A 188 -8.38 -1.34 -1.34
CA PHE A 188 -9.76 -1.48 -0.88
C PHE A 188 -10.42 -2.82 -1.22
N GLU A 189 -9.69 -3.77 -1.78
CA GLU A 189 -10.21 -5.15 -2.03
C GLU A 189 -10.34 -5.97 -0.74
N TYR A 190 -9.94 -5.39 0.38
CA TYR A 190 -10.06 -6.00 1.70
C TYR A 190 -11.41 -5.70 2.31
N ASP A 191 -12.00 -6.67 3.01
CA ASP A 191 -13.19 -6.41 3.82
C ASP A 191 -12.82 -5.40 4.90
N LEU A 192 -13.34 -4.20 4.70
CA LEU A 192 -13.06 -3.09 5.57
C LEU A 192 -14.06 -3.11 6.73
N PRO A 193 -13.62 -2.87 7.96
CA PRO A 193 -14.54 -2.75 9.08
C PRO A 193 -15.66 -1.76 8.75
N PRO A 194 -16.92 -2.04 9.13
CA PRO A 194 -18.06 -1.13 8.85
C PRO A 194 -17.82 0.30 9.34
N GLU A 195 -17.02 0.47 10.38
CA GLU A 195 -16.68 1.76 11.01
C GLU A 195 -15.93 2.70 10.05
N ILE A 196 -15.22 2.18 9.05
CA ILE A 196 -14.53 3.00 8.04
C ILE A 196 -15.48 3.90 7.27
N ARG A 197 -16.74 3.49 7.14
CA ARG A 197 -17.78 4.27 6.47
C ARG A 197 -18.10 5.59 7.16
N ASN A 198 -17.63 5.80 8.39
CA ASN A 198 -17.83 7.01 9.18
C ASN A 198 -16.77 8.09 8.89
N GLY A 199 -15.71 7.77 8.17
CA GLY A 199 -14.71 8.74 7.76
C GLY A 199 -15.24 9.71 6.69
N HIS A 200 -14.79 10.95 6.77
CA HIS A 200 -15.23 12.05 5.89
C HIS A 200 -14.11 12.68 5.06
N GLY A 201 -12.86 12.25 5.25
CA GLY A 201 -11.71 12.76 4.52
C GLY A 201 -11.81 12.47 3.02
N LYS A 202 -11.32 13.41 2.20
CA LYS A 202 -11.18 13.19 0.75
C LYS A 202 -10.02 12.22 0.49
N ILE A 203 -10.27 11.22 -0.36
CA ILE A 203 -9.28 10.18 -0.66
C ILE A 203 -8.76 10.35 -2.08
N TRP A 204 -7.45 10.36 -2.25
CA TRP A 204 -6.79 10.22 -3.54
C TRP A 204 -6.09 8.88 -3.64
N ILE A 205 -6.24 8.22 -4.79
CA ILE A 205 -5.59 6.93 -5.07
C ILE A 205 -4.58 7.15 -6.18
N ILE A 206 -3.32 6.88 -5.89
CA ILE A 206 -2.20 6.97 -6.80
C ILE A 206 -1.91 5.54 -7.30
N THR A 207 -2.10 5.27 -8.59
CA THR A 207 -2.17 3.90 -9.10
C THR A 207 -1.76 3.75 -10.55
N GLY A 208 -1.16 2.59 -10.88
CA GLY A 208 -0.95 2.12 -12.25
C GLY A 208 -2.14 1.33 -12.83
N ASN A 209 -3.27 1.25 -12.12
CA ASN A 209 -4.45 0.50 -12.56
C ASN A 209 -5.54 1.43 -13.10
N ALA A 210 -5.72 1.47 -14.42
CA ALA A 210 -6.75 2.27 -15.08
C ALA A 210 -8.19 1.91 -14.63
N GLY A 211 -8.44 0.65 -14.27
CA GLY A 211 -9.77 0.16 -13.83
C GLY A 211 -10.03 0.31 -12.33
N VAL A 212 -9.20 1.06 -11.57
CA VAL A 212 -9.35 1.17 -10.11
C VAL A 212 -10.69 1.73 -9.67
N ARG A 213 -11.29 2.63 -10.45
CA ARG A 213 -12.58 3.27 -10.13
C ARG A 213 -13.71 2.25 -9.97
N GLU A 214 -13.70 1.17 -10.75
CA GLU A 214 -14.70 0.10 -10.71
C GLU A 214 -14.58 -0.77 -9.45
N LYS A 215 -13.41 -0.75 -8.83
CA LYS A 215 -13.08 -1.55 -7.64
C LYS A 215 -13.29 -0.78 -6.33
N LEU A 216 -13.58 0.51 -6.40
CA LEU A 216 -13.75 1.32 -5.20
C LEU A 216 -15.05 0.99 -4.49
N PRO A 217 -15.04 0.89 -3.15
CA PRO A 217 -16.24 0.71 -2.37
C PRO A 217 -17.20 1.88 -2.55
N ARG A 218 -18.51 1.59 -2.70
CA ARG A 218 -19.55 2.61 -2.91
C ARG A 218 -19.71 3.62 -1.76
N TRP A 219 -19.15 3.35 -0.60
CA TRP A 219 -19.21 4.26 0.54
C TRP A 219 -18.17 5.40 0.44
N ILE A 220 -17.15 5.27 -0.40
CA ILE A 220 -16.21 6.36 -0.67
C ILE A 220 -16.92 7.40 -1.52
N ARG A 221 -17.29 8.51 -0.93
CA ARG A 221 -18.10 9.56 -1.58
C ARG A 221 -17.27 10.62 -2.30
N GLN A 222 -16.10 10.95 -1.72
CA GLN A 222 -15.18 11.97 -2.24
C GLN A 222 -13.84 11.34 -2.51
N TYR A 223 -13.50 11.16 -3.78
CA TYR A 223 -12.22 10.61 -4.17
C TYR A 223 -11.72 11.17 -5.48
N GLY A 224 -10.39 11.22 -5.61
CA GLY A 224 -9.67 11.42 -6.85
C GLY A 224 -8.83 10.19 -7.20
N VAL A 225 -8.45 10.07 -8.45
CA VAL A 225 -7.53 9.03 -8.92
C VAL A 225 -6.45 9.71 -9.74
N LEU A 226 -5.21 9.59 -9.31
CA LEU A 226 -4.04 9.95 -10.10
C LEU A 226 -3.50 8.68 -10.74
N HIS A 227 -3.72 8.55 -12.04
CA HIS A 227 -3.33 7.40 -12.83
C HIS A 227 -2.05 7.66 -13.62
N PHE A 228 -1.24 6.62 -13.78
CA PHE A 228 -0.10 6.54 -14.69
C PHE A 228 -0.03 5.15 -15.32
N ASP A 229 0.62 5.04 -16.49
CA ASP A 229 0.74 3.74 -17.15
C ASP A 229 1.69 2.79 -16.41
N SER A 230 1.18 1.59 -16.15
CA SER A 230 1.88 0.54 -15.44
C SER A 230 2.96 -0.11 -16.31
N SER A 231 4.16 -0.30 -15.77
CA SER A 231 5.14 -1.20 -16.37
C SER A 231 4.65 -2.66 -16.34
N LEU A 232 5.14 -3.48 -17.27
CA LEU A 232 4.76 -4.89 -17.35
C LEU A 232 5.43 -5.76 -16.28
N ASP A 233 6.49 -5.25 -15.62
CA ASP A 233 7.28 -5.98 -14.64
C ASP A 233 7.06 -5.50 -13.22
N PHE A 234 6.98 -6.44 -12.29
CA PHE A 234 6.80 -6.13 -10.86
C PHE A 234 8.00 -5.47 -10.20
N ALA A 235 9.19 -5.70 -10.74
CA ALA A 235 10.42 -5.19 -10.15
C ALA A 235 10.51 -3.67 -10.28
N SER A 236 9.91 -3.08 -11.31
CA SER A 236 9.90 -1.63 -11.58
C SER A 236 8.80 -0.88 -10.84
N HIS A 237 7.74 -1.53 -10.37
CA HIS A 237 6.59 -0.89 -9.73
C HIS A 237 6.95 0.07 -8.58
N PRO A 238 7.88 -0.27 -7.65
CA PRO A 238 8.26 0.66 -6.59
C PRO A 238 8.88 1.95 -7.11
N TYR A 239 9.66 1.87 -8.19
CA TYR A 239 10.33 3.02 -8.78
C TYR A 239 9.33 3.95 -9.47
N GLN A 240 8.31 3.41 -10.13
CA GLN A 240 7.22 4.19 -10.70
C GLN A 240 6.46 4.96 -9.62
N LEU A 241 6.04 4.29 -8.53
CA LEU A 241 5.36 4.95 -7.42
C LEU A 241 6.22 6.03 -6.76
N LEU A 242 7.51 5.76 -6.58
CA LEU A 242 8.44 6.71 -5.99
C LEU A 242 8.64 7.94 -6.90
N THR A 243 8.72 7.74 -8.21
CA THR A 243 8.79 8.83 -9.18
C THR A 243 7.56 9.71 -9.13
N VAL A 244 6.37 9.11 -9.13
CA VAL A 244 5.10 9.85 -9.03
C VAL A 244 5.00 10.60 -7.70
N SER A 245 5.43 9.99 -6.60
CA SER A 245 5.52 10.63 -5.29
C SER A 245 6.37 11.91 -5.34
N SER A 246 7.54 11.83 -5.95
CA SER A 246 8.43 12.98 -6.08
C SER A 246 7.90 14.05 -7.04
N ILE A 247 7.23 13.67 -8.13
CA ILE A 247 6.56 14.62 -9.05
C ILE A 247 5.48 15.41 -8.31
N ILE A 248 4.63 14.75 -7.51
CA ILE A 248 3.61 15.42 -6.70
C ILE A 248 4.26 16.48 -5.81
N ALA A 249 5.34 16.14 -5.11
CA ALA A 249 6.04 17.08 -4.24
C ALA A 249 6.62 18.29 -5.01
N GLN A 250 7.21 18.04 -6.19
CA GLN A 250 7.73 19.12 -7.05
C GLN A 250 6.63 20.07 -7.51
N GLU A 251 5.49 19.55 -7.94
CA GLU A 251 4.35 20.39 -8.38
C GLU A 251 3.75 21.20 -7.22
N VAL A 252 3.69 20.63 -6.02
CA VAL A 252 3.31 21.39 -4.82
C VAL A 252 4.29 22.50 -4.50
N ALA A 253 5.60 22.27 -4.64
CA ALA A 253 6.63 23.27 -4.42
C ALA A 253 6.56 24.42 -5.45
N ILE A 254 6.36 24.08 -6.74
CA ILE A 254 6.27 25.04 -7.83
C ILE A 254 5.04 25.94 -7.64
N SER A 255 3.87 25.35 -7.37
CA SER A 255 2.63 26.08 -7.21
C SER A 255 2.56 26.91 -5.91
N GLY A 256 3.28 26.52 -4.87
CA GLY A 256 3.40 27.26 -3.60
C GLY A 256 4.25 28.52 -3.69
N ASN A 257 5.16 28.61 -4.66
CA ASN A 257 6.00 29.79 -4.90
C ASN A 257 5.35 30.85 -5.83
N ALA A 258 4.13 30.58 -6.30
CA ALA A 258 3.40 31.49 -7.19
C ALA A 258 2.46 32.47 -6.46
N VAL A 259 2.59 32.57 -5.11
CA VAL A 259 1.80 33.50 -4.24
C VAL A 259 2.68 34.61 -3.71
#